data_aa9c0c81d8ffdb501e69989eafc2b605
#
_entry.id   aa9c0c81d8ffdb501e69989eafc2b605
#
_cell.length_a   1.000
_cell.length_b   1.000
_cell.length_c   1.000
_cell.angle_alpha   90.00
_cell.angle_beta   90.00
_cell.angle_gamma   90.00
#
_symmetry.space_group_name_H-M   'P 1'
#
loop_
_entity.id
_entity.type
_entity.pdbx_description
1 polymer ?
#
loop_
_entity_poly.entity_id
_entity_poly.type
_entity_poly.pdbx_seq_one_letter_code
_entity_poly.pdbx_strand_id
1 'polypeptide(L)'
;MSTQPGRTDAKISFRDVVRTFPMKGGEFTALDRVSLDVGEREFVTVVGPSGCGKSTLLNLAAGLVAPTSGEVLVDGRRVTGPGPERGVIFQQYALFPWLTVRGNVEFGLKLTSLPAGERRRRAEQAIDLVGLTDFADALPKTLSGGMKQRCAIARAYAVDPEVLLMDEPFGALDALTRVQLQDQLLETWSRRRRTVVFITHDVDEAVYLARRVVVMAARPGRIHRVVEVDLPYPRTEQLRLSPEFARIRNEVWRSVYHQTPAGSPA
;
A
#
# COMPACT_ATOMS: atom_id res chain seq x y z
N MET A 1 0.46 19.27 -18.51
CA MET A 1 -0.88 18.70 -18.20
C MET A 1 -1.03 17.42 -19.03
N SER A 2 -0.66 16.27 -18.50
CA SER A 2 -0.90 14.98 -19.17
C SER A 2 -2.01 14.27 -18.40
N THR A 3 -3.24 14.45 -18.85
CA THR A 3 -4.37 13.59 -18.48
C THR A 3 -4.13 12.23 -19.13
N GLN A 4 -3.85 11.22 -18.33
CA GLN A 4 -3.90 9.84 -18.82
C GLN A 4 -5.34 9.55 -19.25
N PRO A 5 -5.57 9.01 -20.47
CA PRO A 5 -6.90 8.57 -20.89
C PRO A 5 -7.31 7.43 -19.95
N GLY A 6 -8.55 7.49 -19.43
CA GLY A 6 -9.11 6.47 -18.55
C GLY A 6 -8.92 5.08 -19.16
N ARG A 7 -8.16 4.23 -18.49
CA ARG A 7 -8.02 2.81 -18.87
C ARG A 7 -9.36 2.14 -18.61
N THR A 8 -9.96 1.55 -19.62
CA THR A 8 -11.21 0.76 -19.51
C THR A 8 -11.09 -0.44 -18.53
N ASP A 9 -9.86 -0.82 -18.14
CA ASP A 9 -9.56 -1.98 -17.28
C ASP A 9 -8.88 -1.58 -15.96
N ALA A 10 -9.22 -0.41 -15.40
CA ALA A 10 -8.68 0.00 -14.11
C ALA A 10 -9.36 -0.75 -12.96
N LYS A 11 -8.56 -1.40 -12.09
CA LYS A 11 -9.06 -2.03 -10.85
C LYS A 11 -9.45 -0.98 -9.82
N ILE A 12 -8.65 0.10 -9.71
CA ILE A 12 -8.94 1.25 -8.85
C ILE A 12 -8.83 2.51 -9.70
N SER A 13 -9.84 3.38 -9.63
CA SER A 13 -9.82 4.70 -10.29
C SER A 13 -10.10 5.80 -9.29
N PHE A 14 -9.22 6.78 -9.22
CA PHE A 14 -9.46 8.06 -8.57
C PHE A 14 -9.81 9.07 -9.67
N ARG A 15 -10.94 9.77 -9.56
CA ARG A 15 -11.42 10.74 -10.55
C ARG A 15 -11.63 12.09 -9.90
N ASP A 16 -10.73 13.03 -10.18
CA ASP A 16 -10.73 14.41 -9.68
C ASP A 16 -11.00 14.51 -8.17
N VAL A 17 -10.35 13.61 -7.41
CA VAL A 17 -10.59 13.43 -5.99
C VAL A 17 -10.02 14.61 -5.20
N VAL A 18 -10.89 15.26 -4.44
CA VAL A 18 -10.55 16.27 -3.45
C VAL A 18 -10.89 15.75 -2.06
N ARG A 19 -10.02 15.96 -1.10
CA ARG A 19 -10.31 15.70 0.31
C ARG A 19 -9.85 16.85 1.17
N THR A 20 -10.80 17.49 1.86
CA THR A 20 -10.59 18.52 2.88
C THR A 20 -10.96 17.98 4.25
N PHE A 21 -10.29 18.49 5.27
CA PHE A 21 -10.58 18.21 6.68
C PHE A 21 -10.83 19.52 7.42
N PRO A 22 -11.84 19.59 8.29
CA PRO A 22 -12.05 20.76 9.12
C PRO A 22 -10.90 20.93 10.12
N MET A 23 -10.45 22.16 10.31
CA MET A 23 -9.45 22.54 11.30
C MET A 23 -9.93 23.75 12.12
N LYS A 24 -9.29 24.02 13.28
CA LYS A 24 -9.53 25.26 14.01
C LYS A 24 -9.13 26.44 13.11
N GLY A 25 -10.10 27.22 12.67
CA GLY A 25 -9.88 28.44 11.84
C GLY A 25 -10.00 28.23 10.33
N GLY A 26 -10.49 27.09 9.84
CA GLY A 26 -10.69 26.88 8.41
C GLY A 26 -10.71 25.41 7.98
N GLU A 27 -10.28 25.17 6.76
CA GLU A 27 -10.20 23.84 6.18
C GLU A 27 -8.76 23.53 5.72
N PHE A 28 -8.35 22.27 5.86
CA PHE A 28 -7.09 21.76 5.34
C PHE A 28 -7.36 20.85 4.15
N THR A 29 -6.90 21.23 2.96
CA THR A 29 -6.99 20.39 1.76
C THR A 29 -5.82 19.41 1.75
N ALA A 30 -6.13 18.15 2.06
CA ALA A 30 -5.15 17.06 2.05
C ALA A 30 -4.84 16.57 0.64
N LEU A 31 -5.87 16.49 -0.22
CA LEU A 31 -5.75 16.11 -1.64
C LEU A 31 -6.53 17.10 -2.50
N ASP A 32 -5.95 17.50 -3.63
CA ASP A 32 -6.58 18.40 -4.58
C ASP A 32 -6.53 17.83 -6.00
N ARG A 33 -7.72 17.47 -6.51
CA ARG A 33 -7.97 16.95 -7.87
C ARG A 33 -7.01 15.84 -8.27
N VAL A 34 -6.91 14.81 -7.42
CA VAL A 34 -6.10 13.63 -7.71
C VAL A 34 -6.85 12.72 -8.65
N SER A 35 -6.26 12.44 -9.83
CA SER A 35 -6.74 11.45 -10.80
C SER A 35 -5.65 10.42 -11.04
N LEU A 36 -5.97 9.13 -10.79
CA LEU A 36 -5.04 8.01 -10.90
C LEU A 36 -5.82 6.74 -11.21
N ASP A 37 -5.38 6.02 -12.22
CA ASP A 37 -5.84 4.66 -12.50
C ASP A 37 -4.78 3.64 -12.09
N VAL A 38 -5.18 2.61 -11.36
CA VAL A 38 -4.37 1.44 -11.03
C VAL A 38 -4.97 0.24 -11.75
N GLY A 39 -4.18 -0.40 -12.60
CA GLY A 39 -4.61 -1.53 -13.42
C GLY A 39 -4.88 -2.78 -12.60
N GLU A 40 -5.64 -3.72 -13.18
CA GLU A 40 -5.79 -5.05 -12.59
C GLU A 40 -4.43 -5.75 -12.49
N ARG A 41 -4.16 -6.38 -11.34
CA ARG A 41 -2.91 -7.11 -11.06
C ARG A 41 -1.64 -6.26 -11.15
N GLU A 42 -1.79 -4.96 -11.03
CA GLU A 42 -0.69 -4.02 -11.04
C GLU A 42 -0.14 -3.82 -9.62
N PHE A 43 1.18 -3.69 -9.51
CA PHE A 43 1.86 -3.25 -8.29
C PHE A 43 2.27 -1.79 -8.48
N VAL A 44 1.62 -0.89 -7.76
CA VAL A 44 1.90 0.55 -7.78
C VAL A 44 2.44 0.97 -6.42
N THR A 45 3.53 1.72 -6.41
CA THR A 45 4.00 2.39 -5.19
C THR A 45 3.68 3.87 -5.23
N VAL A 46 3.42 4.45 -4.07
CA VAL A 46 3.16 5.87 -3.88
C VAL A 46 4.21 6.44 -2.95
N VAL A 47 4.99 7.39 -3.44
CA VAL A 47 6.05 8.08 -2.69
C VAL A 47 5.80 9.58 -2.65
N GLY A 48 6.45 10.27 -1.72
CA GLY A 48 6.38 11.73 -1.59
C GLY A 48 6.69 12.18 -0.17
N PRO A 49 6.85 13.48 0.05
CA PRO A 49 7.19 14.04 1.35
C PRO A 49 6.12 13.74 2.41
N SER A 50 6.49 13.88 3.68
CA SER A 50 5.54 13.74 4.78
C SER A 50 4.42 14.78 4.64
N GLY A 51 3.18 14.34 4.90
CA GLY A 51 2.00 15.21 4.81
C GLY A 51 1.51 15.51 3.39
N CYS A 52 2.02 14.83 2.33
CA CYS A 52 1.51 14.99 0.96
C CYS A 52 0.21 14.21 0.67
N GLY A 53 -0.41 13.58 1.66
CA GLY A 53 -1.72 12.94 1.49
C GLY A 53 -1.70 11.45 1.09
N LYS A 54 -0.55 10.74 1.14
CA LYS A 54 -0.44 9.32 0.76
C LYS A 54 -1.42 8.43 1.53
N SER A 55 -1.41 8.51 2.87
CA SER A 55 -2.34 7.74 3.72
C SER A 55 -3.80 8.16 3.49
N THR A 56 -4.06 9.44 3.17
CA THR A 56 -5.40 9.91 2.80
C THR A 56 -5.87 9.25 1.49
N LEU A 57 -4.99 9.19 0.49
CA LEU A 57 -5.27 8.50 -0.79
C LEU A 57 -5.62 7.03 -0.56
N LEU A 58 -4.83 6.33 0.27
CA LEU A 58 -5.06 4.94 0.60
C LEU A 58 -6.37 4.74 1.37
N ASN A 59 -6.65 5.61 2.36
CA ASN A 59 -7.89 5.54 3.15
C ASN A 59 -9.15 5.80 2.30
N LEU A 60 -9.06 6.63 1.27
CA LEU A 60 -10.13 6.81 0.29
C LEU A 60 -10.37 5.52 -0.53
N ALA A 61 -9.30 4.87 -1.02
CA ALA A 61 -9.41 3.59 -1.71
C ALA A 61 -9.96 2.48 -0.81
N ALA A 62 -9.58 2.49 0.48
CA ALA A 62 -10.09 1.55 1.48
C ALA A 62 -11.57 1.78 1.84
N GLY A 63 -12.12 2.97 1.54
CA GLY A 63 -13.47 3.37 1.93
C GLY A 63 -13.58 3.79 3.41
N LEU A 64 -12.45 4.07 4.06
CA LEU A 64 -12.39 4.53 5.47
C LEU A 64 -12.75 6.01 5.60
N VAL A 65 -12.53 6.79 4.55
CA VAL A 65 -12.97 8.18 4.43
C VAL A 65 -13.62 8.39 3.07
N ALA A 66 -14.61 9.28 3.00
CA ALA A 66 -15.23 9.68 1.74
C ALA A 66 -14.48 10.85 1.11
N PRO A 67 -14.44 11.01 -0.22
CA PRO A 67 -13.94 12.23 -0.86
C PRO A 67 -14.88 13.41 -0.58
N THR A 68 -14.33 14.63 -0.52
CA THR A 68 -15.14 15.87 -0.46
C THR A 68 -15.76 16.17 -1.80
N SER A 69 -15.02 15.92 -2.89
CA SER A 69 -15.55 15.93 -4.27
C SER A 69 -14.76 14.93 -5.12
N GLY A 70 -15.29 14.65 -6.31
CA GLY A 70 -14.78 13.55 -7.14
C GLY A 70 -15.26 12.19 -6.64
N GLU A 71 -14.67 11.13 -7.13
CA GLU A 71 -15.05 9.77 -6.77
C GLU A 71 -13.85 8.80 -6.80
N VAL A 72 -13.98 7.74 -6.01
CA VAL A 72 -13.08 6.57 -6.07
C VAL A 72 -13.91 5.36 -6.48
N LEU A 73 -13.41 4.63 -7.45
CA LEU A 73 -14.05 3.43 -7.98
C LEU A 73 -13.14 2.22 -7.79
N VAL A 74 -13.74 1.08 -7.47
CA VAL A 74 -13.09 -0.25 -7.51
C VAL A 74 -13.96 -1.14 -8.39
N ASP A 75 -13.38 -1.77 -9.41
CA ASP A 75 -14.12 -2.51 -10.45
C ASP A 75 -15.27 -1.71 -11.08
N GLY A 76 -15.03 -0.42 -11.32
CA GLY A 76 -16.04 0.50 -11.87
C GLY A 76 -17.17 0.86 -10.88
N ARG A 77 -17.17 0.36 -9.65
CA ARG A 77 -18.18 0.64 -8.63
C ARG A 77 -17.65 1.66 -7.64
N ARG A 78 -18.49 2.66 -7.32
CA ARG A 78 -18.11 3.70 -6.36
C ARG A 78 -17.87 3.13 -4.98
N VAL A 79 -16.74 3.51 -4.37
CA VAL A 79 -16.39 3.15 -2.99
C VAL A 79 -17.24 3.99 -2.03
N THR A 80 -18.13 3.35 -1.29
CA THR A 80 -19.03 3.99 -0.30
C THR A 80 -18.68 3.60 1.14
N GLY A 81 -17.79 2.63 1.33
CA GLY A 81 -17.35 2.14 2.63
C GLY A 81 -16.31 1.03 2.51
N PRO A 82 -15.81 0.48 3.61
CA PRO A 82 -14.93 -0.68 3.61
C PRO A 82 -15.59 -1.90 2.94
N GLY A 83 -14.77 -2.73 2.27
CA GLY A 83 -15.25 -3.94 1.60
C GLY A 83 -14.26 -5.11 1.74
N PRO A 84 -14.74 -6.36 1.72
CA PRO A 84 -13.90 -7.56 1.89
C PRO A 84 -12.91 -7.78 0.75
N GLU A 85 -13.15 -7.20 -0.41
CA GLU A 85 -12.26 -7.25 -1.58
C GLU A 85 -10.99 -6.42 -1.41
N ARG A 86 -10.93 -5.58 -0.37
CA ARG A 86 -9.82 -4.68 -0.08
C ARG A 86 -9.20 -5.00 1.28
N GLY A 87 -7.99 -5.55 1.27
CA GLY A 87 -7.17 -5.74 2.47
C GLY A 87 -6.32 -4.51 2.77
N VAL A 88 -6.31 -4.06 4.02
CA VAL A 88 -5.53 -2.89 4.44
C VAL A 88 -4.47 -3.30 5.46
N ILE A 89 -3.24 -2.87 5.23
CA ILE A 89 -2.15 -2.93 6.20
C ILE A 89 -1.81 -1.49 6.58
N PHE A 90 -2.07 -1.15 7.84
CA PHE A 90 -1.85 0.19 8.38
C PHE A 90 -0.41 0.38 8.85
N GLN A 91 0.07 1.62 8.84
CA GLN A 91 1.35 2.00 9.42
C GLN A 91 1.44 1.63 10.92
N GLN A 92 0.35 1.84 11.67
CA GLN A 92 0.20 1.28 13.01
C GLN A 92 -0.41 -0.11 12.89
N TYR A 93 0.14 -1.09 13.57
CA TYR A 93 -0.19 -2.53 13.41
C TYR A 93 -1.68 -2.87 13.52
N ALA A 94 -2.47 -2.05 14.24
CA ALA A 94 -3.90 -2.22 14.48
C ALA A 94 -4.28 -3.65 14.89
N LEU A 95 -3.43 -4.29 15.72
CA LEU A 95 -3.71 -5.63 16.25
C LEU A 95 -4.70 -5.53 17.41
N PHE A 96 -5.57 -6.54 17.51
CA PHE A 96 -6.45 -6.71 18.67
C PHE A 96 -5.61 -7.19 19.86
N PRO A 97 -5.41 -6.39 20.93
CA PRO A 97 -4.46 -6.71 21.99
C PRO A 97 -4.89 -7.89 22.87
N TRP A 98 -6.17 -8.26 22.83
CA TRP A 98 -6.76 -9.41 23.54
C TRP A 98 -6.77 -10.71 22.73
N LEU A 99 -6.38 -10.68 21.47
CA LEU A 99 -6.26 -11.86 20.63
C LEU A 99 -4.79 -12.25 20.46
N THR A 100 -4.53 -13.56 20.41
CA THR A 100 -3.21 -14.10 20.03
C THR A 100 -2.85 -13.74 18.59
N VAL A 101 -1.64 -14.03 18.14
CA VAL A 101 -1.24 -13.92 16.72
C VAL A 101 -2.24 -14.69 15.85
N ARG A 102 -2.50 -15.96 16.17
CA ARG A 102 -3.48 -16.81 15.48
C ARG A 102 -4.87 -16.15 15.47
N GLY A 103 -5.33 -15.70 16.62
CA GLY A 103 -6.64 -15.04 16.73
C GLY A 103 -6.74 -13.77 15.91
N ASN A 104 -5.68 -12.96 15.82
CA ASN A 104 -5.61 -11.78 14.98
C ASN A 104 -5.69 -12.14 13.48
N VAL A 105 -4.95 -13.16 13.06
CA VAL A 105 -4.92 -13.60 11.65
C VAL A 105 -6.25 -14.24 11.24
N GLU A 106 -6.87 -15.03 12.12
CA GLU A 106 -8.18 -15.64 11.87
C GLU A 106 -9.33 -14.64 11.88
N PHE A 107 -9.17 -13.48 12.48
CA PHE A 107 -10.27 -12.53 12.70
C PHE A 107 -11.02 -12.19 11.40
N GLY A 108 -10.30 -11.80 10.35
CA GLY A 108 -10.91 -11.49 9.06
C GLY A 108 -11.56 -12.72 8.40
N LEU A 109 -10.96 -13.89 8.57
CA LEU A 109 -11.49 -15.15 8.04
C LEU A 109 -12.81 -15.56 8.69
N LYS A 110 -13.07 -15.16 9.96
CA LYS A 110 -14.34 -15.43 10.65
C LYS A 110 -15.53 -14.68 10.03
N LEU A 111 -15.26 -13.62 9.27
CA LEU A 111 -16.28 -12.85 8.55
C LEU A 111 -16.61 -13.44 7.17
N THR A 112 -15.90 -14.49 6.77
CA THR A 112 -16.14 -15.22 5.52
C THR A 112 -17.01 -16.46 5.74
N SER A 113 -17.55 -17.03 4.68
CA SER A 113 -18.33 -18.29 4.71
C SER A 113 -17.45 -19.55 4.81
N LEU A 114 -16.15 -19.43 5.00
CA LEU A 114 -15.23 -20.56 5.05
C LEU A 114 -15.47 -21.46 6.27
N PRO A 115 -15.40 -22.81 6.12
CA PRO A 115 -15.44 -23.74 7.24
C PRO A 115 -14.31 -23.50 8.25
N ALA A 116 -14.53 -23.84 9.52
CA ALA A 116 -13.56 -23.59 10.60
C ALA A 116 -12.17 -24.20 10.33
N GLY A 117 -12.12 -25.43 9.80
CA GLY A 117 -10.85 -26.09 9.45
C GLY A 117 -10.07 -25.35 8.36
N GLU A 118 -10.78 -24.84 7.35
CA GLU A 118 -10.16 -24.07 6.28
C GLU A 118 -9.65 -22.70 6.76
N ARG A 119 -10.41 -22.01 7.63
CA ARG A 119 -9.96 -20.75 8.26
C ARG A 119 -8.67 -20.97 9.04
N ARG A 120 -8.63 -22.06 9.86
CA ARG A 120 -7.44 -22.40 10.63
C ARG A 120 -6.23 -22.68 9.74
N ARG A 121 -6.41 -23.49 8.69
CA ARG A 121 -5.35 -23.80 7.72
C ARG A 121 -4.79 -22.54 7.04
N ARG A 122 -5.67 -21.63 6.58
CA ARG A 122 -5.24 -20.35 5.96
C ARG A 122 -4.50 -19.44 6.95
N ALA A 123 -4.96 -19.38 8.19
CA ALA A 123 -4.29 -18.63 9.22
C ALA A 123 -2.89 -19.18 9.50
N GLU A 124 -2.75 -20.48 9.65
CA GLU A 124 -1.46 -21.15 9.87
C GLU A 124 -0.51 -20.92 8.71
N GLN A 125 -0.96 -21.04 7.47
CA GLN A 125 -0.16 -20.75 6.28
C GLN A 125 0.32 -19.27 6.23
N ALA A 126 -0.55 -18.33 6.60
CA ALA A 126 -0.20 -16.92 6.63
C ALA A 126 0.79 -16.59 7.76
N ILE A 127 0.67 -17.25 8.92
CA ILE A 127 1.58 -17.12 10.06
C ILE A 127 2.96 -17.69 9.71
N ASP A 128 2.99 -18.84 9.06
CA ASP A 128 4.23 -19.48 8.60
C ASP A 128 4.95 -18.62 7.56
N LEU A 129 4.20 -18.08 6.59
CA LEU A 129 4.75 -17.19 5.56
C LEU A 129 5.52 -15.99 6.14
N VAL A 130 5.11 -15.47 7.29
CA VAL A 130 5.78 -14.33 7.94
C VAL A 130 6.75 -14.75 9.06
N GLY A 131 7.01 -16.06 9.23
CA GLY A 131 7.93 -16.60 10.24
C GLY A 131 7.49 -16.34 11.67
N LEU A 132 6.20 -16.51 11.97
CA LEU A 132 5.63 -16.34 13.31
C LEU A 132 5.02 -17.64 13.89
N THR A 133 5.35 -18.81 13.34
CA THR A 133 4.78 -20.10 13.74
C THR A 133 4.98 -20.36 15.23
N ASP A 134 6.18 -20.15 15.77
CA ASP A 134 6.49 -20.35 17.20
C ASP A 134 5.79 -19.35 18.13
N PHE A 135 5.27 -18.26 17.58
CA PHE A 135 4.57 -17.20 18.31
C PHE A 135 3.06 -17.17 18.04
N ALA A 136 2.52 -18.22 17.39
CA ALA A 136 1.11 -18.26 16.98
C ALA A 136 0.13 -18.03 18.15
N ASP A 137 0.46 -18.49 19.34
CA ASP A 137 -0.36 -18.38 20.54
C ASP A 137 0.06 -17.23 21.48
N ALA A 138 1.05 -16.42 21.06
CA ALA A 138 1.50 -15.24 21.82
C ALA A 138 0.52 -14.07 21.66
N LEU A 139 0.40 -13.24 22.72
CA LEU A 139 -0.36 -11.99 22.69
C LEU A 139 0.49 -10.85 22.11
N PRO A 140 -0.11 -9.82 21.46
CA PRO A 140 0.62 -8.69 20.89
C PRO A 140 1.55 -7.96 21.86
N LYS A 141 1.22 -7.92 23.16
CA LYS A 141 2.05 -7.28 24.19
C LYS A 141 3.44 -7.90 24.35
N THR A 142 3.59 -9.18 24.00
CA THR A 142 4.86 -9.93 24.12
C THR A 142 5.70 -9.88 22.84
N LEU A 143 5.15 -9.30 21.75
CA LEU A 143 5.81 -9.23 20.46
C LEU A 143 6.65 -7.96 20.30
N SER A 144 7.79 -8.07 19.62
CA SER A 144 8.55 -6.91 19.14
C SER A 144 7.75 -6.10 18.10
N GLY A 145 8.17 -4.87 17.80
CA GLY A 145 7.54 -4.04 16.77
C GLY A 145 7.49 -4.74 15.41
N GLY A 146 8.60 -5.35 14.98
CA GLY A 146 8.68 -6.10 13.73
C GLY A 146 7.77 -7.34 13.72
N MET A 147 7.65 -8.06 14.84
CA MET A 147 6.73 -9.21 14.95
C MET A 147 5.27 -8.76 14.86
N LYS A 148 4.91 -7.63 15.48
CA LYS A 148 3.55 -7.05 15.35
C LYS A 148 3.23 -6.69 13.90
N GLN A 149 4.20 -6.10 13.18
CA GLN A 149 4.04 -5.77 11.77
C GLN A 149 3.84 -7.03 10.92
N ARG A 150 4.66 -8.06 11.13
CA ARG A 150 4.51 -9.36 10.46
C ARG A 150 3.15 -10.01 10.74
N CYS A 151 2.64 -9.91 11.95
CA CYS A 151 1.30 -10.38 12.29
C CYS A 151 0.20 -9.60 11.53
N ALA A 152 0.33 -8.27 11.40
CA ALA A 152 -0.61 -7.45 10.62
C ALA A 152 -0.59 -7.81 9.12
N ILE A 153 0.58 -8.11 8.57
CA ILE A 153 0.75 -8.61 7.20
C ILE A 153 0.08 -9.97 7.04
N ALA A 154 0.33 -10.93 7.94
CA ALA A 154 -0.30 -12.25 7.93
C ALA A 154 -1.82 -12.16 7.97
N ARG A 155 -2.38 -11.27 8.81
CA ARG A 155 -3.82 -11.02 8.89
C ARG A 155 -4.42 -10.57 7.56
N ALA A 156 -3.75 -9.65 6.86
CA ALA A 156 -4.21 -9.18 5.55
C ALA A 156 -4.09 -10.26 4.47
N TYR A 157 -3.03 -11.06 4.50
CA TYR A 157 -2.80 -12.14 3.53
C TYR A 157 -3.77 -13.32 3.69
N ALA A 158 -4.17 -13.66 4.92
CA ALA A 158 -5.03 -14.78 5.20
C ALA A 158 -6.40 -14.66 4.51
N VAL A 159 -6.95 -13.46 4.44
CA VAL A 159 -8.26 -13.18 3.82
C VAL A 159 -8.22 -13.28 2.30
N ASP A 160 -7.02 -13.16 1.70
CA ASP A 160 -6.79 -13.26 0.25
C ASP A 160 -7.59 -12.22 -0.58
N PRO A 161 -7.50 -10.92 -0.26
CA PRO A 161 -8.27 -9.89 -0.94
C PRO A 161 -7.76 -9.65 -2.37
N GLU A 162 -8.61 -9.13 -3.24
CA GLU A 162 -8.26 -8.79 -4.64
C GLU A 162 -7.35 -7.56 -4.72
N VAL A 163 -7.54 -6.61 -3.79
CA VAL A 163 -6.76 -5.38 -3.65
C VAL A 163 -6.06 -5.36 -2.31
N LEU A 164 -4.76 -5.10 -2.30
CA LEU A 164 -3.96 -4.87 -1.11
C LEU A 164 -3.53 -3.40 -1.04
N LEU A 165 -3.93 -2.74 0.03
CA LEU A 165 -3.61 -1.35 0.34
C LEU A 165 -2.64 -1.34 1.53
N MET A 166 -1.40 -0.90 1.32
CA MET A 166 -0.34 -0.99 2.32
C MET A 166 0.23 0.40 2.63
N ASP A 167 0.14 0.82 3.89
CA ASP A 167 0.67 2.09 4.37
C ASP A 167 1.95 1.85 5.18
N GLU A 168 3.11 2.07 4.57
CA GLU A 168 4.45 1.89 5.14
C GLU A 168 4.63 0.54 5.88
N PRO A 169 4.29 -0.62 5.25
CA PRO A 169 4.19 -1.90 5.95
C PRO A 169 5.53 -2.41 6.48
N PHE A 170 6.65 -1.86 6.03
CA PHE A 170 7.99 -2.31 6.43
C PHE A 170 8.76 -1.26 7.24
N GLY A 171 8.13 -0.12 7.58
CA GLY A 171 8.79 1.01 8.25
C GLY A 171 9.37 0.68 9.64
N ALA A 172 8.77 -0.25 10.38
CA ALA A 172 9.20 -0.65 11.72
C ALA A 172 10.16 -1.86 11.75
N LEU A 173 10.61 -2.33 10.56
CA LEU A 173 11.46 -3.51 10.45
C LEU A 173 12.95 -3.12 10.36
N ASP A 174 13.80 -3.98 10.89
CA ASP A 174 15.23 -3.91 10.61
C ASP A 174 15.53 -4.18 9.12
N ALA A 175 16.71 -3.77 8.66
CA ALA A 175 17.07 -3.81 7.25
C ALA A 175 17.02 -5.23 6.65
N LEU A 176 17.50 -6.23 7.38
CA LEU A 176 17.54 -7.62 6.88
C LEU A 176 16.14 -8.21 6.76
N THR A 177 15.32 -8.08 7.81
CA THR A 177 13.93 -8.54 7.83
C THR A 177 13.11 -7.82 6.75
N ARG A 178 13.37 -6.53 6.52
CA ARG A 178 12.70 -5.74 5.47
C ARG A 178 12.98 -6.32 4.08
N VAL A 179 14.23 -6.59 3.75
CA VAL A 179 14.61 -7.21 2.45
C VAL A 179 13.92 -8.55 2.27
N GLN A 180 13.97 -9.42 3.28
CA GLN A 180 13.31 -10.73 3.21
C GLN A 180 11.80 -10.63 2.96
N LEU A 181 11.12 -9.72 3.64
CA LEU A 181 9.66 -9.54 3.47
C LEU A 181 9.30 -8.86 2.14
N GLN A 182 10.16 -8.01 1.61
CA GLN A 182 9.98 -7.46 0.25
C GLN A 182 10.05 -8.58 -0.81
N ASP A 183 11.02 -9.47 -0.69
CA ASP A 183 11.18 -10.60 -1.61
C ASP A 183 10.00 -11.57 -1.49
N GLN A 184 9.56 -11.91 -0.28
CA GLN A 184 8.37 -12.73 -0.03
C GLN A 184 7.08 -12.08 -0.59
N LEU A 185 6.94 -10.75 -0.42
CA LEU A 185 5.82 -10.01 -0.98
C LEU A 185 5.78 -10.13 -2.50
N LEU A 186 6.92 -9.93 -3.18
CA LEU A 186 7.02 -10.06 -4.63
C LEU A 186 6.80 -11.50 -5.12
N GLU A 187 7.34 -12.49 -4.42
CA GLU A 187 7.09 -13.90 -4.73
C GLU A 187 5.60 -14.24 -4.63
N THR A 188 4.96 -13.86 -3.53
CA THR A 188 3.54 -14.06 -3.31
C THR A 188 2.70 -13.32 -4.36
N TRP A 189 3.07 -12.08 -4.67
CA TRP A 189 2.41 -11.29 -5.70
C TRP A 189 2.57 -11.91 -7.10
N SER A 190 3.75 -12.40 -7.45
CA SER A 190 4.02 -13.03 -8.75
C SER A 190 3.15 -14.27 -8.98
N ARG A 191 2.87 -15.04 -7.92
CA ARG A 191 2.04 -16.24 -7.98
C ARG A 191 0.55 -15.93 -8.10
N ARG A 192 0.06 -14.90 -7.41
CA ARG A 192 -1.38 -14.59 -7.31
C ARG A 192 -1.80 -13.33 -8.04
N ARG A 193 -0.85 -12.46 -8.37
CA ARG A 193 -1.01 -11.20 -9.12
C ARG A 193 -2.23 -10.37 -8.68
N ARG A 194 -2.27 -9.97 -7.42
CA ARG A 194 -3.26 -9.04 -6.91
C ARG A 194 -2.92 -7.61 -7.29
N THR A 195 -3.92 -6.73 -7.27
CA THR A 195 -3.65 -5.29 -7.37
C THR A 195 -3.12 -4.77 -6.05
N VAL A 196 -1.99 -4.07 -6.07
CA VAL A 196 -1.32 -3.55 -4.87
C VAL A 196 -1.09 -2.05 -4.99
N VAL A 197 -1.53 -1.30 -3.98
CA VAL A 197 -1.13 0.09 -3.75
C VAL A 197 -0.30 0.13 -2.47
N PHE A 198 0.96 0.47 -2.62
CA PHE A 198 1.96 0.40 -1.56
C PHE A 198 2.54 1.80 -1.29
N ILE A 199 2.34 2.32 -0.10
CA ILE A 199 2.92 3.59 0.32
C ILE A 199 4.26 3.33 1.00
N THR A 200 5.25 4.10 0.61
CA THR A 200 6.56 4.14 1.28
C THR A 200 7.20 5.51 1.18
N HIS A 201 8.14 5.80 2.06
CA HIS A 201 9.04 6.94 1.96
C HIS A 201 10.44 6.53 1.42
N ASP A 202 10.68 5.24 1.25
CA ASP A 202 11.93 4.68 0.73
C ASP A 202 11.85 4.53 -0.78
N VAL A 203 12.71 5.26 -1.50
CA VAL A 203 12.73 5.26 -2.97
C VAL A 203 13.26 3.94 -3.54
N ASP A 204 14.24 3.32 -2.87
CA ASP A 204 14.76 2.01 -3.27
C ASP A 204 13.68 0.93 -3.17
N GLU A 205 12.92 0.93 -2.09
CA GLU A 205 11.77 0.05 -1.91
C GLU A 205 10.71 0.26 -2.98
N ALA A 206 10.36 1.53 -3.25
CA ALA A 206 9.37 1.87 -4.26
C ALA A 206 9.72 1.35 -5.65
N VAL A 207 10.96 1.53 -6.08
CA VAL A 207 11.44 1.06 -7.38
C VAL A 207 11.58 -0.45 -7.42
N TYR A 208 12.03 -1.06 -6.31
CA TYR A 208 12.20 -2.51 -6.25
C TYR A 208 10.88 -3.26 -6.36
N LEU A 209 9.82 -2.76 -5.75
CA LEU A 209 8.54 -3.47 -5.68
C LEU A 209 7.64 -3.23 -6.90
N ALA A 210 7.63 -2.02 -7.46
CA ALA A 210 6.56 -1.59 -8.36
C ALA A 210 6.86 -1.77 -9.85
N ARG A 211 5.78 -1.77 -10.63
CA ARG A 211 5.79 -1.46 -12.06
C ARG A 211 5.69 0.03 -12.34
N ARG A 212 5.02 0.77 -11.46
CA ARG A 212 4.89 2.22 -11.51
C ARG A 212 5.09 2.84 -10.14
N VAL A 213 5.82 3.93 -10.12
CA VAL A 213 5.98 4.78 -8.94
C VAL A 213 5.22 6.07 -9.15
N VAL A 214 4.23 6.32 -8.31
CA VAL A 214 3.46 7.56 -8.27
C VAL A 214 4.13 8.50 -7.27
N VAL A 215 4.66 9.62 -7.75
CA VAL A 215 5.26 10.65 -6.92
C VAL A 215 4.23 11.72 -6.60
N MET A 216 3.97 11.94 -5.32
CA MET A 216 3.05 12.98 -4.85
C MET A 216 3.80 14.23 -4.41
N ALA A 217 3.25 15.41 -4.74
CA ALA A 217 3.63 16.69 -4.18
C ALA A 217 2.78 17.00 -2.94
N ALA A 218 3.33 17.89 -2.07
CA ALA A 218 2.63 18.32 -0.86
C ALA A 218 2.03 19.74 -1.00
N ARG A 219 0.98 20.00 -0.18
CA ARG A 219 0.41 21.33 0.11
C ARG A 219 -0.21 22.05 -1.10
N PRO A 220 -1.33 21.60 -1.59
CA PRO A 220 -2.05 20.35 -1.28
C PRO A 220 -1.46 19.14 -1.97
N GLY A 221 -1.85 17.93 -1.53
CA GLY A 221 -1.45 16.68 -2.14
C GLY A 221 -1.96 16.55 -3.57
N ARG A 222 -1.05 16.37 -4.51
CA ARG A 222 -1.33 16.18 -5.95
C ARG A 222 -0.38 15.14 -6.52
N ILE A 223 -0.75 14.50 -7.61
CA ILE A 223 0.21 13.70 -8.37
C ILE A 223 1.15 14.66 -9.09
N HIS A 224 2.43 14.55 -8.75
CA HIS A 224 3.49 15.32 -9.39
C HIS A 224 4.00 14.63 -10.66
N ARG A 225 4.25 13.31 -10.54
CA ARG A 225 4.79 12.52 -11.65
C ARG A 225 4.43 11.04 -11.46
N VAL A 226 4.33 10.32 -12.58
CA VAL A 226 4.28 8.86 -12.61
C VAL A 226 5.51 8.38 -13.36
N VAL A 227 6.28 7.48 -12.74
CA VAL A 227 7.50 6.90 -13.31
C VAL A 227 7.24 5.42 -13.57
N GLU A 228 7.39 5.01 -14.83
CA GLU A 228 7.32 3.59 -15.21
C GLU A 228 8.61 2.89 -14.78
N VAL A 229 8.50 1.71 -14.19
CA VAL A 229 9.62 0.88 -13.76
C VAL A 229 9.73 -0.30 -14.70
N ASP A 230 10.44 -0.06 -15.81
CA ASP A 230 10.69 -1.10 -16.82
C ASP A 230 11.88 -1.98 -16.41
N LEU A 231 11.66 -2.74 -15.34
CA LEU A 231 12.61 -3.74 -14.84
C LEU A 231 11.92 -5.11 -14.84
N PRO A 232 12.62 -6.20 -15.15
CA PRO A 232 12.04 -7.54 -15.25
C PRO A 232 11.59 -8.08 -13.89
N TYR A 233 10.61 -8.98 -13.91
CA TYR A 233 10.29 -9.87 -12.81
C TYR A 233 10.73 -11.29 -13.15
N PRO A 234 11.17 -12.13 -12.19
CA PRO A 234 11.27 -11.81 -10.75
C PRO A 234 12.40 -10.81 -10.46
N ARG A 235 12.19 -9.98 -9.41
CA ARG A 235 13.23 -9.09 -8.90
C ARG A 235 14.25 -9.92 -8.12
N THR A 236 15.54 -9.63 -8.31
CA THR A 236 16.64 -10.31 -7.63
C THR A 236 17.51 -9.29 -6.90
N GLU A 237 18.33 -9.76 -5.96
CA GLU A 237 19.30 -8.90 -5.27
C GLU A 237 20.27 -8.23 -6.27
N GLN A 238 20.73 -8.97 -7.30
CA GLN A 238 21.62 -8.43 -8.33
C GLN A 238 20.98 -7.27 -9.09
N LEU A 239 19.63 -7.29 -9.26
CA LEU A 239 18.93 -6.21 -9.92
C LEU A 239 19.05 -4.89 -9.14
N ARG A 240 19.07 -4.92 -7.80
CA ARG A 240 19.29 -3.72 -6.97
C ARG A 240 20.62 -3.04 -7.22
N LEU A 241 21.61 -3.79 -7.65
CA LEU A 241 22.97 -3.33 -7.95
C LEU A 241 23.15 -2.91 -9.41
N SER A 242 22.13 -3.08 -10.25
CA SER A 242 22.23 -2.79 -11.69
C SER A 242 22.23 -1.29 -12.00
N PRO A 243 22.86 -0.86 -13.09
CA PRO A 243 22.81 0.52 -13.56
C PRO A 243 21.38 0.97 -13.91
N GLU A 244 20.56 0.08 -14.42
CA GLU A 244 19.16 0.34 -14.79
C GLU A 244 18.33 0.67 -13.56
N PHE A 245 18.48 -0.10 -12.48
CA PHE A 245 17.84 0.18 -11.20
C PHE A 245 18.29 1.55 -10.66
N ALA A 246 19.60 1.81 -10.65
CA ALA A 246 20.16 3.08 -10.17
C ALA A 246 19.64 4.28 -10.99
N ARG A 247 19.46 4.14 -12.30
CA ARG A 247 18.91 5.17 -13.18
C ARG A 247 17.46 5.52 -12.77
N ILE A 248 16.58 4.51 -12.65
CA ILE A 248 15.17 4.71 -12.30
C ILE A 248 15.06 5.26 -10.88
N ARG A 249 15.81 4.69 -9.92
CA ARG A 249 15.88 5.19 -8.55
C ARG A 249 16.25 6.68 -8.50
N ASN A 250 17.28 7.08 -9.23
CA ASN A 250 17.71 8.48 -9.28
C ASN A 250 16.65 9.40 -9.93
N GLU A 251 15.89 8.90 -10.91
CA GLU A 251 14.77 9.64 -11.50
C GLU A 251 13.65 9.87 -10.48
N VAL A 252 13.24 8.82 -9.77
CA VAL A 252 12.24 8.93 -8.71
C VAL A 252 12.73 9.84 -7.60
N TRP A 253 13.98 9.68 -7.15
CA TRP A 253 14.59 10.48 -6.10
C TRP A 253 14.54 11.98 -6.45
N ARG A 254 14.98 12.35 -7.66
CA ARG A 254 14.90 13.74 -8.15
C ARG A 254 13.47 14.25 -8.15
N SER A 255 12.51 13.42 -8.58
CA SER A 255 11.09 13.80 -8.62
C SER A 255 10.49 14.01 -7.23
N VAL A 256 11.02 13.34 -6.18
CA VAL A 256 10.57 13.54 -4.80
C VAL A 256 11.21 14.78 -4.16
N TYR A 257 12.52 14.95 -4.33
CA TYR A 257 13.28 15.96 -3.57
C TYR A 257 13.49 17.29 -4.31
N HIS A 258 13.36 17.33 -5.64
CA HIS A 258 13.50 18.54 -6.45
C HIS A 258 12.15 18.99 -7.06
N GLN A 259 11.08 18.91 -6.25
CA GLN A 259 9.79 19.48 -6.64
C GLN A 259 9.91 21.01 -6.62
N THR A 260 9.93 21.63 -7.81
CA THR A 260 9.84 23.10 -7.89
C THR A 260 8.47 23.52 -7.32
N PRO A 261 8.40 24.45 -6.36
CA PRO A 261 7.12 24.96 -5.88
C PRO A 261 6.30 25.47 -7.07
N ALA A 262 5.05 25.05 -7.17
CA ALA A 262 4.12 25.60 -8.18
C ALA A 262 3.96 27.10 -7.87
N GLY A 263 4.67 27.97 -8.63
CA GLY A 263 4.55 29.41 -8.48
C GLY A 263 5.85 30.23 -8.39
N SER A 264 7.04 29.63 -8.60
CA SER A 264 8.24 30.47 -8.83
C SER A 264 8.26 30.86 -10.31
N PRO A 265 8.16 32.17 -10.64
CA PRO A 265 8.39 32.64 -12.01
C PRO A 265 9.86 32.39 -12.39
N ALA A 266 10.09 31.99 -13.64
CA ALA A 266 11.41 31.84 -14.27
C ALA A 266 12.13 33.20 -14.41
#